data_d7553cea6b3f5090aa56a6fcbe4313a1
#
_entry.id   d7553cea6b3f5090aa56a6fcbe4313a1
#
_cell.length_a   1.000
_cell.length_b   1.000
_cell.length_c   1.000
_cell.angle_alpha   90.00
_cell.angle_beta   90.00
_cell.angle_gamma   90.00
#
_symmetry.space_group_name_H-M   'P 1'
#
loop_
_entity.id
_entity.type
_entity.pdbx_description
1 polymer ?
#
loop_
_entity_poly.entity_id
_entity_poly.type
_entity_poly.pdbx_seq_one_letter_code
_entity_poly.pdbx_strand_id
1 'polypeptide(L)'
;MPPQHNAGLTASGGPAARRVARPKAWHGVHKALADPLRIRLVEWLMQRPRSARELADCAGLPADRLYYHLGQLEQAGLIEVAEYRRLARGKVERVYAPAETEPPGDDASPQETAAFLGSVLEATTTDITAAFQAKQEGRRREVDVTRAALRLTDEALAELRGHLVQIAAPSAEPEAEGTWTRLVLVLADLQDRPAPGTPPASPG
;
A
#
# COMPACT_ATOMS: atom_id res chain seq x y z
N MET A 1 62.05 2.17 25.90
CA MET A 1 61.32 2.93 24.90
C MET A 1 61.01 2.02 23.71
N PRO A 2 59.77 1.53 23.52
CA PRO A 2 59.36 0.90 22.28
C PRO A 2 58.57 1.90 21.41
N PRO A 3 58.56 1.77 20.09
CA PRO A 3 57.88 2.69 19.17
C PRO A 3 56.40 2.39 19.08
N GLN A 4 55.64 3.45 19.04
CA GLN A 4 54.17 3.42 18.83
C GLN A 4 53.86 3.18 17.34
N HIS A 5 53.15 2.10 17.03
CA HIS A 5 52.52 1.88 15.76
C HIS A 5 51.13 2.51 15.77
N ASN A 6 51.00 3.60 15.03
CA ASN A 6 49.74 4.25 14.73
C ASN A 6 49.12 3.53 13.51
N ALA A 7 48.17 2.63 13.75
CA ALA A 7 47.38 2.00 12.71
C ALA A 7 46.18 2.90 12.40
N GLY A 8 46.26 3.62 11.26
CA GLY A 8 45.17 4.38 10.72
C GLY A 8 43.99 3.50 10.34
N LEU A 9 42.87 3.65 11.04
CA LEU A 9 41.57 3.12 10.66
C LEU A 9 41.03 3.99 9.52
N THR A 10 41.11 3.48 8.31
CA THR A 10 40.37 4.01 7.17
C THR A 10 38.89 3.75 7.40
N ALA A 11 38.15 4.80 7.69
CA ALA A 11 36.70 4.77 7.72
C ALA A 11 36.18 4.47 6.30
N SER A 12 35.70 3.23 6.11
CA SER A 12 34.92 2.85 4.93
C SER A 12 33.61 3.62 4.97
N GLY A 13 33.48 4.60 4.07
CA GLY A 13 32.23 5.33 3.84
C GLY A 13 31.16 4.37 3.33
N GLY A 14 30.23 4.00 4.20
CA GLY A 14 28.99 3.35 3.79
C GLY A 14 28.19 4.28 2.86
N PRO A 15 27.31 3.74 2.00
CA PRO A 15 26.54 4.54 1.07
C PRO A 15 25.72 5.58 1.86
N ALA A 16 25.94 6.85 1.55
CA ALA A 16 25.22 7.96 2.14
C ALA A 16 23.71 7.70 1.98
N ALA A 17 23.03 7.57 3.10
CA ALA A 17 21.57 7.48 3.13
C ALA A 17 21.02 8.71 2.39
N ARG A 18 20.49 8.46 1.18
CA ARG A 18 19.83 9.47 0.35
C ARG A 18 18.62 9.96 1.14
N ARG A 19 18.70 11.16 1.68
CA ARG A 19 17.55 11.83 2.31
C ARG A 19 16.46 11.92 1.24
N VAL A 20 15.48 11.04 1.33
CA VAL A 20 14.25 11.13 0.55
C VAL A 20 13.54 12.40 1.00
N ALA A 21 13.31 13.31 0.06
CA ALA A 21 12.54 14.51 0.33
C ALA A 21 11.15 14.09 0.81
N ARG A 22 10.77 14.53 2.01
CA ARG A 22 9.42 14.32 2.55
C ARG A 22 8.39 14.83 1.53
N PRO A 23 7.44 14.00 1.08
CA PRO A 23 6.36 14.48 0.23
C PRO A 23 5.61 15.60 0.97
N LYS A 24 5.35 16.70 0.29
CA LYS A 24 4.52 17.78 0.80
C LYS A 24 3.10 17.23 0.99
N ALA A 25 2.68 17.17 2.27
CA ALA A 25 1.30 16.95 2.73
C ALA A 25 0.54 15.77 2.12
N TRP A 26 0.17 14.86 2.98
CA TRP A 26 -0.59 13.62 2.75
C TRP A 26 -1.98 13.81 2.10
N HIS A 27 -2.48 15.03 1.96
CA HIS A 27 -3.71 15.35 1.21
C HIS A 27 -3.71 14.80 -0.22
N GLY A 28 -2.52 14.55 -0.80
CA GLY A 28 -2.39 13.94 -2.12
C GLY A 28 -2.62 12.43 -2.17
N VAL A 29 -2.37 11.69 -1.09
CA VAL A 29 -2.40 10.22 -1.07
C VAL A 29 -3.82 9.68 -1.22
N HIS A 30 -4.76 10.11 -0.39
CA HIS A 30 -6.16 9.69 -0.46
C HIS A 30 -6.76 10.05 -1.82
N LYS A 31 -6.49 11.27 -2.30
CA LYS A 31 -6.92 11.71 -3.62
C LYS A 31 -6.28 10.88 -4.74
N ALA A 32 -5.00 10.56 -4.63
CA ALA A 32 -4.32 9.72 -5.61
C ALA A 32 -4.87 8.29 -5.61
N LEU A 33 -5.26 7.75 -4.45
CA LEU A 33 -5.85 6.41 -4.33
C LEU A 33 -7.38 6.38 -4.48
N ALA A 34 -8.03 7.54 -4.68
CA ALA A 34 -9.46 7.61 -4.99
C ALA A 34 -9.77 7.19 -6.43
N ASP A 35 -9.20 6.05 -6.87
CA ASP A 35 -9.37 5.45 -8.18
C ASP A 35 -8.99 3.96 -8.10
N PRO A 36 -9.91 3.03 -8.43
CA PRO A 36 -9.67 1.59 -8.27
C PRO A 36 -8.47 1.07 -9.06
N LEU A 37 -8.21 1.62 -10.24
CA LEU A 37 -7.06 1.22 -11.05
C LEU A 37 -5.74 1.62 -10.38
N ARG A 38 -5.67 2.81 -9.79
CA ARG A 38 -4.47 3.27 -9.08
C ARG A 38 -4.16 2.43 -7.85
N ILE A 39 -5.18 1.99 -7.10
CA ILE A 39 -5.01 1.03 -6.01
C ILE A 39 -4.35 -0.25 -6.53
N ARG A 40 -4.87 -0.83 -7.63
CA ARG A 40 -4.31 -2.04 -8.25
C ARG A 40 -2.89 -1.86 -8.77
N LEU A 41 -2.59 -0.69 -9.36
CA LEU A 41 -1.23 -0.41 -9.82
C LEU A 41 -0.22 -0.43 -8.67
N VAL A 42 -0.55 0.20 -7.53
CA VAL A 42 0.29 0.16 -6.33
C VAL A 42 0.45 -1.27 -5.82
N GLU A 43 -0.62 -2.04 -5.70
CA GLU A 43 -0.58 -3.44 -5.25
C GLU A 43 0.31 -4.32 -6.15
N TRP A 44 0.24 -4.16 -7.47
CA TRP A 44 1.12 -4.90 -8.38
C TRP A 44 2.58 -4.48 -8.25
N LEU A 45 2.84 -3.21 -7.98
CA LEU A 45 4.19 -2.71 -7.73
C LEU A 45 4.75 -3.18 -6.39
N MET A 46 3.90 -3.36 -5.36
CA MET A 46 4.30 -3.96 -4.08
C MET A 46 4.78 -5.40 -4.22
N GLN A 47 4.29 -6.13 -5.23
CA GLN A 47 4.75 -7.50 -5.49
C GLN A 47 6.17 -7.54 -6.09
N ARG A 48 6.44 -6.67 -7.05
CA ARG A 48 7.75 -6.44 -7.68
C ARG A 48 7.75 -5.16 -8.51
N PRO A 49 8.90 -4.55 -8.77
CA PRO A 49 9.00 -3.46 -9.73
C PRO A 49 8.51 -3.88 -11.13
N ARG A 50 7.81 -2.98 -11.82
CA ARG A 50 7.21 -3.22 -13.13
C ARG A 50 7.30 -1.98 -14.02
N SER A 51 7.41 -2.21 -15.32
CA SER A 51 7.28 -1.17 -16.32
C SER A 51 5.81 -0.81 -16.58
N ALA A 52 5.57 0.34 -17.22
CA ALA A 52 4.21 0.72 -17.65
C ALA A 52 3.59 -0.33 -18.58
N ARG A 53 4.39 -1.00 -19.40
CA ARG A 53 3.93 -2.07 -20.30
C ARG A 53 3.50 -3.32 -19.51
N GLU A 54 4.33 -3.78 -18.56
CA GLU A 54 4.00 -4.92 -17.70
C GLU A 54 2.74 -4.65 -16.86
N LEU A 55 2.55 -3.40 -16.39
CA LEU A 55 1.34 -3.00 -15.68
C LEU A 55 0.11 -2.96 -16.60
N ALA A 56 0.29 -2.54 -17.85
CA ALA A 56 -0.76 -2.54 -18.87
C ALA A 56 -1.25 -3.96 -19.16
N ASP A 57 -0.32 -4.90 -19.28
CA ASP A 57 -0.63 -6.33 -19.47
C ASP A 57 -1.42 -6.87 -18.25
N CYS A 58 -1.03 -6.52 -17.02
CA CYS A 58 -1.78 -6.87 -15.81
C CYS A 58 -3.19 -6.26 -15.77
N ALA A 59 -3.34 -5.02 -16.24
CA ALA A 59 -4.61 -4.31 -16.23
C ALA A 59 -5.54 -4.69 -17.40
N GLY A 60 -5.05 -5.35 -18.43
CA GLY A 60 -5.77 -5.57 -19.69
C GLY A 60 -6.06 -4.27 -20.43
N LEU A 61 -5.20 -3.26 -20.29
CA LEU A 61 -5.36 -1.93 -20.85
C LEU A 61 -4.17 -1.53 -21.73
N PRO A 62 -4.36 -0.63 -22.72
CA PRO A 62 -3.24 -0.04 -23.43
C PRO A 62 -2.30 0.75 -22.50
N ALA A 63 -0.98 0.64 -22.73
CA ALA A 63 0.02 1.29 -21.88
C ALA A 63 -0.08 2.82 -21.84
N ASP A 64 -0.55 3.45 -22.90
CA ASP A 64 -0.75 4.90 -22.99
C ASP A 64 -1.78 5.42 -21.97
N ARG A 65 -2.79 4.62 -21.64
CA ARG A 65 -3.77 4.95 -20.61
C ARG A 65 -3.19 4.95 -19.21
N LEU A 66 -2.12 4.20 -18.96
CA LEU A 66 -1.54 4.09 -17.62
C LEU A 66 -0.65 5.28 -17.26
N TYR A 67 -0.06 5.98 -18.24
CA TYR A 67 0.87 7.07 -17.94
C TYR A 67 0.24 8.18 -17.11
N TYR A 68 -1.03 8.49 -17.32
CA TYR A 68 -1.74 9.45 -16.48
C TYR A 68 -1.84 8.96 -15.02
N HIS A 69 -2.24 7.71 -14.81
CA HIS A 69 -2.39 7.15 -13.47
C HIS A 69 -1.04 7.01 -12.77
N LEU A 70 0.00 6.55 -13.47
CA LEU A 70 1.36 6.47 -12.95
C LEU A 70 1.90 7.86 -12.57
N GLY A 71 1.65 8.88 -13.41
CA GLY A 71 2.03 10.25 -13.10
C GLY A 71 1.33 10.81 -11.85
N GLN A 72 0.06 10.48 -11.62
CA GLN A 72 -0.65 10.85 -10.38
C GLN A 72 -0.07 10.17 -9.15
N LEU A 73 0.27 8.89 -9.25
CA LEU A 73 0.90 8.13 -8.16
C LEU A 73 2.32 8.62 -7.86
N GLU A 74 3.11 8.94 -8.90
CA GLU A 74 4.46 9.49 -8.77
C GLU A 74 4.43 10.89 -8.13
N GLN A 75 3.50 11.76 -8.55
CA GLN A 75 3.30 13.09 -7.96
C GLN A 75 2.88 13.03 -6.49
N ALA A 76 2.07 12.04 -6.12
CA ALA A 76 1.67 11.80 -4.75
C ALA A 76 2.79 11.12 -3.91
N GLY A 77 3.91 10.76 -4.50
CA GLY A 77 5.02 10.10 -3.81
C GLY A 77 4.71 8.66 -3.38
N LEU A 78 3.73 8.02 -4.01
CA LEU A 78 3.37 6.63 -3.74
C LEU A 78 4.22 5.63 -4.50
N ILE A 79 4.73 6.04 -5.66
CA ILE A 79 5.64 5.26 -6.50
C ILE A 79 6.80 6.13 -6.97
N GLU A 80 7.89 5.49 -7.34
CA GLU A 80 9.06 6.14 -7.93
C GLU A 80 9.61 5.33 -9.10
N VAL A 81 10.44 5.97 -9.92
CA VAL A 81 11.20 5.27 -10.98
C VAL A 81 12.39 4.59 -10.34
N ALA A 82 12.33 3.26 -10.21
CA ALA A 82 13.39 2.45 -9.63
C ALA A 82 14.58 2.27 -10.58
N GLU A 83 14.29 2.10 -11.87
CA GLU A 83 15.33 1.93 -12.89
C GLU A 83 14.89 2.40 -14.28
N TYR A 84 15.88 2.64 -15.15
CA TYR A 84 15.68 2.86 -16.57
C TYR A 84 16.21 1.66 -17.34
N ARG A 85 15.31 0.82 -17.87
CA ARG A 85 15.67 -0.38 -18.63
C ARG A 85 15.89 -0.05 -20.09
N ARG A 86 17.05 -0.41 -20.63
CA ARG A 86 17.32 -0.25 -22.06
C ARG A 86 16.66 -1.39 -22.84
N LEU A 87 15.86 -1.03 -23.82
CA LEU A 87 15.23 -1.95 -24.75
C LEU A 87 16.02 -1.99 -26.08
N ALA A 88 15.65 -2.94 -26.93
CA ALA A 88 16.17 -3.01 -28.30
C ALA A 88 15.96 -1.68 -29.06
N ARG A 89 16.85 -1.35 -29.98
CA ARG A 89 16.84 -0.12 -30.79
C ARG A 89 16.99 1.17 -29.98
N GLY A 90 17.66 1.14 -28.82
CA GLY A 90 17.99 2.34 -28.04
C GLY A 90 16.82 2.96 -27.28
N LYS A 91 15.63 2.34 -27.28
CA LYS A 91 14.50 2.79 -26.45
C LYS A 91 14.80 2.56 -24.96
N VAL A 92 14.30 3.46 -24.12
CA VAL A 92 14.41 3.37 -22.67
C VAL A 92 13.01 3.26 -22.08
N GLU A 93 12.83 2.29 -21.18
CA GLU A 93 11.59 2.06 -20.45
C GLU A 93 11.80 2.42 -18.96
N ARG A 94 10.81 3.08 -18.37
CA ARG A 94 10.80 3.34 -16.91
C ARG A 94 10.22 2.13 -16.20
N VAL A 95 10.91 1.67 -15.17
CA VAL A 95 10.42 0.64 -14.24
C VAL A 95 10.10 1.34 -12.93
N TYR A 96 8.88 1.14 -12.47
CA TYR A 96 8.36 1.77 -11.25
C TYR A 96 8.41 0.79 -10.09
N ALA A 97 8.58 1.32 -8.89
CA ALA A 97 8.47 0.61 -7.62
C ALA A 97 7.69 1.47 -6.62
N PRO A 98 7.19 0.88 -5.50
CA PRO A 98 6.66 1.67 -4.40
C PRO A 98 7.75 2.62 -3.88
N ALA A 99 7.38 3.86 -3.59
CA ALA A 99 8.26 4.76 -2.88
C ALA A 99 8.32 4.38 -1.40
N GLU A 100 9.45 4.64 -0.75
CA GLU A 100 9.56 4.52 0.71
C GLU A 100 8.75 5.66 1.36
N THR A 101 7.51 5.38 1.68
CA THR A 101 6.57 6.35 2.27
C THR A 101 6.19 5.93 3.68
N GLU A 102 6.18 6.89 4.61
CA GLU A 102 5.58 6.68 5.93
C GLU A 102 4.04 6.57 5.77
N PRO A 103 3.36 5.77 6.62
CA PRO A 103 1.90 5.67 6.58
C PRO A 103 1.24 7.04 6.79
N PRO A 104 0.08 7.29 6.16
CA PRO A 104 -0.62 8.56 6.25
C PRO A 104 -0.98 8.89 7.71
N GLY A 105 -0.73 10.14 8.09
CA GLY A 105 -1.31 10.73 9.30
C GLY A 105 -2.81 11.04 9.09
N ASP A 106 -3.50 11.40 10.17
CA ASP A 106 -4.95 11.66 10.19
C ASP A 106 -5.42 12.95 9.47
N ASP A 107 -4.61 13.53 8.59
CA ASP A 107 -4.84 14.84 7.97
C ASP A 107 -5.80 14.84 6.77
N ALA A 108 -6.32 13.69 6.37
CA ALA A 108 -7.23 13.60 5.23
C ALA A 108 -8.63 14.15 5.58
N SER A 109 -9.23 14.89 4.67
CA SER A 109 -10.61 15.35 4.83
C SER A 109 -11.58 14.13 4.82
N PRO A 110 -12.74 14.23 5.48
CA PRO A 110 -13.75 13.17 5.45
C PRO A 110 -14.17 12.78 4.04
N GLN A 111 -14.19 13.72 3.10
CA GLN A 111 -14.52 13.47 1.69
C GLN A 111 -13.43 12.67 0.97
N GLU A 112 -12.17 13.00 1.18
CA GLU A 112 -11.04 12.26 0.61
C GLU A 112 -10.98 10.85 1.17
N THR A 113 -11.19 10.69 2.47
CA THR A 113 -11.27 9.38 3.11
C THR A 113 -12.43 8.54 2.56
N ALA A 114 -13.62 9.14 2.39
CA ALA A 114 -14.77 8.44 1.82
C ALA A 114 -14.53 8.02 0.35
N ALA A 115 -13.90 8.89 -0.45
CA ALA A 115 -13.55 8.58 -1.83
C ALA A 115 -12.51 7.43 -1.92
N PHE A 116 -11.49 7.45 -1.06
CA PHE A 116 -10.51 6.38 -0.96
C PHE A 116 -11.16 5.04 -0.56
N LEU A 117 -11.96 5.04 0.51
CA LEU A 117 -12.67 3.83 0.95
C LEU A 117 -13.61 3.29 -0.14
N GLY A 118 -14.33 4.17 -0.84
CA GLY A 118 -15.17 3.80 -1.97
C GLY A 118 -14.37 3.08 -3.06
N SER A 119 -13.19 3.59 -3.42
CA SER A 119 -12.32 2.98 -4.42
C SER A 119 -11.75 1.64 -3.98
N VAL A 120 -11.38 1.48 -2.70
CA VAL A 120 -10.95 0.19 -2.12
C VAL A 120 -12.06 -0.84 -2.22
N LEU A 121 -13.29 -0.47 -1.86
CA LEU A 121 -14.45 -1.37 -1.92
C LEU A 121 -14.81 -1.74 -3.36
N GLU A 122 -14.74 -0.80 -4.30
CA GLU A 122 -14.97 -1.05 -5.73
C GLU A 122 -13.93 -2.02 -6.31
N ALA A 123 -12.65 -1.78 -6.05
CA ALA A 123 -11.57 -2.69 -6.45
C ALA A 123 -11.78 -4.08 -5.86
N THR A 124 -12.12 -4.17 -4.57
CA THR A 124 -12.40 -5.42 -3.87
C THR A 124 -13.57 -6.16 -4.48
N THR A 125 -14.69 -5.48 -4.75
CA THR A 125 -15.88 -6.08 -5.38
C THR A 125 -15.54 -6.67 -6.75
N THR A 126 -14.76 -5.94 -7.55
CA THR A 126 -14.30 -6.42 -8.86
C THR A 126 -13.49 -7.70 -8.74
N ASP A 127 -12.57 -7.77 -7.79
CA ASP A 127 -11.71 -8.95 -7.58
C ASP A 127 -12.48 -10.15 -7.05
N ILE A 128 -13.39 -9.96 -6.11
CA ILE A 128 -14.28 -11.01 -5.59
C ILE A 128 -15.12 -11.57 -6.73
N THR A 129 -15.72 -10.70 -7.55
CA THR A 129 -16.53 -11.12 -8.71
C THR A 129 -15.70 -11.96 -9.69
N ALA A 130 -14.49 -11.50 -10.03
CA ALA A 130 -13.59 -12.23 -10.90
C ALA A 130 -13.16 -13.59 -10.31
N ALA A 131 -12.95 -13.66 -9.00
CA ALA A 131 -12.60 -14.90 -8.31
C ALA A 131 -13.77 -15.91 -8.33
N PHE A 132 -15.01 -15.46 -8.12
CA PHE A 132 -16.20 -16.30 -8.24
C PHE A 132 -16.42 -16.82 -9.66
N GLN A 133 -16.25 -15.97 -10.67
CA GLN A 133 -16.30 -16.40 -12.07
C GLN A 133 -15.24 -17.45 -12.38
N ALA A 134 -14.02 -17.23 -11.95
CA ALA A 134 -12.93 -18.18 -12.10
C ALA A 134 -13.22 -19.54 -11.45
N LYS A 135 -13.87 -19.53 -10.27
CA LYS A 135 -14.30 -20.74 -9.59
C LYS A 135 -15.38 -21.49 -10.37
N GLN A 136 -16.34 -20.79 -10.96
CA GLN A 136 -17.37 -21.39 -11.82
C GLN A 136 -16.76 -22.04 -13.09
N GLU A 137 -15.68 -21.48 -13.59
CA GLU A 137 -14.92 -22.03 -14.73
C GLU A 137 -13.98 -23.18 -14.33
N GLY A 138 -14.06 -23.69 -13.11
CA GLY A 138 -13.24 -24.82 -12.60
C GLY A 138 -11.82 -24.43 -12.22
N ARG A 139 -11.45 -23.15 -12.21
CA ARG A 139 -10.15 -22.69 -11.74
C ARG A 139 -10.12 -22.69 -10.20
N ARG A 140 -9.02 -23.18 -9.61
CA ARG A 140 -8.86 -23.17 -8.16
C ARG A 140 -8.78 -21.73 -7.64
N ARG A 141 -9.83 -21.28 -6.94
CA ARG A 141 -9.91 -20.01 -6.26
C ARG A 141 -10.70 -20.19 -4.96
N GLU A 142 -10.20 -19.65 -3.88
CA GLU A 142 -10.88 -19.59 -2.61
C GLU A 142 -11.29 -18.13 -2.34
N VAL A 143 -12.53 -17.95 -1.91
CA VAL A 143 -13.09 -16.65 -1.57
C VAL A 143 -13.91 -16.83 -0.30
N ASP A 144 -13.47 -16.16 0.76
CA ASP A 144 -14.18 -16.07 2.02
C ASP A 144 -14.63 -14.63 2.23
N VAL A 145 -15.90 -14.44 2.55
CA VAL A 145 -16.47 -13.13 2.88
C VAL A 145 -17.11 -13.22 4.24
N THR A 146 -16.56 -12.54 5.22
CA THR A 146 -17.09 -12.50 6.57
C THR A 146 -17.51 -11.08 6.93
N ARG A 147 -18.74 -10.92 7.40
CA ARG A 147 -19.25 -9.68 7.99
C ARG A 147 -19.87 -10.01 9.34
N ALA A 148 -19.32 -9.44 10.39
CA ALA A 148 -19.80 -9.67 11.76
C ALA A 148 -19.94 -8.33 12.50
N ALA A 149 -20.93 -8.24 13.38
CA ALA A 149 -21.00 -7.19 14.39
C ALA A 149 -20.53 -7.80 15.71
N LEU A 150 -19.46 -7.25 16.26
CA LEU A 150 -18.83 -7.75 17.47
C LEU A 150 -18.95 -6.68 18.56
N ARG A 151 -19.13 -7.13 19.81
CA ARG A 151 -19.01 -6.26 20.99
C ARG A 151 -17.68 -6.57 21.65
N LEU A 152 -16.73 -5.66 21.54
CA LEU A 152 -15.37 -5.79 22.05
C LEU A 152 -15.12 -4.76 23.15
N THR A 153 -14.30 -5.13 24.14
CA THR A 153 -13.71 -4.17 25.07
C THR A 153 -12.58 -3.39 24.34
N ASP A 154 -12.12 -2.30 24.94
CA ASP A 154 -11.02 -1.52 24.35
C ASP A 154 -9.74 -2.34 24.25
N GLU A 155 -9.48 -3.19 25.23
CA GLU A 155 -8.32 -4.11 25.23
C GLU A 155 -8.44 -5.14 24.11
N ALA A 156 -9.60 -5.79 23.95
CA ALA A 156 -9.84 -6.77 22.91
C ALA A 156 -9.78 -6.15 21.51
N LEU A 157 -10.24 -4.90 21.35
CA LEU A 157 -10.13 -4.16 20.10
C LEU A 157 -8.67 -3.80 19.77
N ALA A 158 -7.89 -3.40 20.77
CA ALA A 158 -6.47 -3.12 20.61
C ALA A 158 -5.67 -4.39 20.24
N GLU A 159 -5.97 -5.52 20.88
CA GLU A 159 -5.38 -6.81 20.56
C GLU A 159 -5.72 -7.24 19.13
N LEU A 160 -6.99 -7.14 18.72
CA LEU A 160 -7.41 -7.43 17.35
C LEU A 160 -6.65 -6.57 16.34
N ARG A 161 -6.56 -5.26 16.56
CA ARG A 161 -5.78 -4.36 15.69
C ARG A 161 -4.32 -4.76 15.60
N GLY A 162 -3.70 -5.16 16.72
CA GLY A 162 -2.33 -5.65 16.75
C GLY A 162 -2.15 -6.90 15.86
N HIS A 163 -3.04 -7.88 15.96
CA HIS A 163 -3.01 -9.07 15.12
C HIS A 163 -3.19 -8.74 13.63
N LEU A 164 -4.11 -7.82 13.28
CA LEU A 164 -4.32 -7.42 11.90
C LEU A 164 -3.08 -6.74 11.30
N VAL A 165 -2.39 -5.89 12.06
CA VAL A 165 -1.11 -5.27 11.64
C VAL A 165 -0.05 -6.34 11.38
N GLN A 166 0.05 -7.35 12.25
CA GLN A 166 1.01 -8.46 12.08
C GLN A 166 0.69 -9.29 10.83
N ILE A 167 -0.58 -9.59 10.56
CA ILE A 167 -1.01 -10.34 9.36
C ILE A 167 -0.73 -9.53 8.08
N ALA A 168 -0.94 -8.21 8.12
CA ALA A 168 -0.72 -7.33 6.99
C ALA A 168 0.74 -6.92 6.78
N ALA A 169 1.62 -7.23 7.73
CA ALA A 169 3.05 -6.92 7.61
C ALA A 169 3.67 -7.64 6.41
N PRO A 170 4.51 -6.98 5.62
CA PRO A 170 5.21 -7.63 4.51
C PRO A 170 6.03 -8.82 5.04
N SER A 171 5.92 -9.98 4.39
CA SER A 171 6.80 -11.10 4.69
C SER A 171 8.25 -10.72 4.44
N ALA A 172 9.13 -11.04 5.38
CA ALA A 172 10.56 -10.80 5.25
C ALA A 172 11.22 -11.66 4.15
N GLU A 173 10.51 -12.68 3.67
CA GLU A 173 10.97 -13.61 2.64
C GLU A 173 10.09 -13.51 1.39
N PRO A 174 10.44 -12.64 0.42
CA PRO A 174 9.64 -12.46 -0.81
C PRO A 174 9.68 -13.67 -1.75
N GLU A 175 10.55 -14.64 -1.51
CA GLU A 175 10.74 -15.84 -2.34
C GLU A 175 9.99 -17.08 -1.81
N ALA A 176 9.23 -16.96 -0.73
CA ALA A 176 8.46 -18.08 -0.21
C ALA A 176 7.44 -18.57 -1.24
N GLU A 177 7.39 -19.88 -1.47
CA GLU A 177 6.33 -20.51 -2.26
C GLU A 177 4.97 -20.20 -1.61
N GLY A 178 4.10 -19.48 -2.31
CA GLY A 178 2.82 -19.06 -1.75
C GLY A 178 1.85 -18.55 -2.81
N THR A 179 0.60 -18.41 -2.40
CA THR A 179 -0.45 -17.83 -3.25
C THR A 179 -0.70 -16.38 -2.82
N TRP A 180 -0.64 -15.46 -3.78
CA TRP A 180 -1.03 -14.09 -3.54
C TRP A 180 -2.49 -14.01 -3.10
N THR A 181 -2.71 -13.60 -1.86
CA THR A 181 -4.04 -13.47 -1.25
C THR A 181 -4.28 -12.01 -0.92
N ARG A 182 -5.46 -11.51 -1.28
CA ARG A 182 -5.89 -10.16 -0.88
C ARG A 182 -6.72 -10.26 0.37
N LEU A 183 -6.34 -9.49 1.39
CA LEU A 183 -7.08 -9.31 2.62
C LEU A 183 -7.59 -7.86 2.69
N VAL A 184 -8.89 -7.68 2.85
CA VAL A 184 -9.50 -6.37 3.08
C VAL A 184 -10.25 -6.43 4.40
N LEU A 185 -9.88 -5.57 5.33
CA LEU A 185 -10.46 -5.50 6.66
C LEU A 185 -10.91 -4.07 6.92
N VAL A 186 -12.16 -3.94 7.35
CA VAL A 186 -12.73 -2.65 7.76
C VAL A 186 -13.24 -2.80 9.19
N LEU A 187 -12.67 -2.03 10.10
CA LEU A 187 -13.15 -1.90 11.48
C LEU A 187 -13.75 -0.51 11.64
N ALA A 188 -15.04 -0.47 11.97
CA ALA A 188 -15.76 0.77 12.23
C ALA A 188 -16.54 0.66 13.53
N ASP A 189 -16.49 1.69 14.35
CA ASP A 189 -17.36 1.81 15.50
C ASP A 189 -18.79 2.07 15.03
N LEU A 190 -19.72 1.25 15.50
CA LEU A 190 -21.15 1.35 15.14
C LEU A 190 -21.94 2.21 16.12
N GLN A 191 -21.30 2.74 17.14
CA GLN A 191 -21.91 3.59 18.19
C GLN A 191 -21.09 4.83 18.41
N ASP A 192 -21.77 5.94 18.68
CA ASP A 192 -21.10 7.18 19.08
C ASP A 192 -20.43 6.96 20.44
N ARG A 193 -19.10 7.06 20.46
CA ARG A 193 -18.31 7.10 21.69
C ARG A 193 -17.99 8.55 22.02
N PRO A 194 -18.18 8.97 23.28
CA PRO A 194 -17.65 10.26 23.71
C PRO A 194 -16.12 10.25 23.56
N ALA A 195 -15.54 11.34 23.12
CA ALA A 195 -14.09 11.49 23.04
C ALA A 195 -13.45 11.19 24.41
N PRO A 196 -12.28 10.54 24.46
CA PRO A 196 -11.60 10.30 25.72
C PRO A 196 -11.36 11.61 26.45
N GLY A 197 -11.90 11.76 27.66
CA GLY A 197 -11.85 12.98 28.46
C GLY A 197 -13.14 13.85 28.48
N THR A 198 -14.17 13.49 27.75
CA THR A 198 -15.49 14.15 27.86
C THR A 198 -16.21 13.60 29.10
N PRO A 199 -16.54 14.43 30.13
CA PRO A 199 -17.28 13.95 31.29
C PRO A 199 -18.69 13.48 30.85
N PRO A 200 -19.27 12.45 31.50
CA PRO A 200 -20.61 12.00 31.18
C PRO A 200 -21.59 13.15 31.35
N ALA A 201 -22.48 13.32 30.36
CA ALA A 201 -23.56 14.29 30.48
C ALA A 201 -24.37 14.02 31.75
N SER A 202 -24.49 14.98 32.65
CA SER A 202 -25.27 14.84 33.86
C SER A 202 -26.74 14.55 33.48
N PRO A 203 -27.38 13.53 34.09
CA PRO A 203 -28.81 13.29 33.87
C PRO A 203 -29.59 14.50 34.41
N GLY A 204 -30.32 15.20 33.54
CA GLY A 204 -31.26 16.24 33.90
C GLY A 204 -32.55 15.68 34.49
#